data_ca23f7f57aa38e6c8e8692ccb373f84d
#
_entry.id   ca23f7f57aa38e6c8e8692ccb373f84d
#
_cell.length_a   1.000
_cell.length_b   1.000
_cell.length_c   1.000
_cell.angle_alpha   90.00
_cell.angle_beta   90.00
_cell.angle_gamma   90.00
#
_symmetry.space_group_name_H-M   'P 1'
#
loop_
_entity.id
_entity.type
_entity.pdbx_description
1 polymer ?
#
loop_
_entity_poly.entity_id
_entity_poly.type
_entity_poly.pdbx_seq_one_letter_code
_entity_poly.pdbx_strand_id
1 'polypeptide(L)'
;QTEINPRALTVAFSVTKSDKPDLVIQKLTELGIDHIVPIITERSIVRWDSDKGAKNQVRWQKIAREAAMQSRSVFIPTIHDVCPSIENFVESYGPHLAVADPEGEAPDAGLSTIVVGPEGGFTHQEMDLMTRRVSLPGGILRAETAAVAAGVMLTYLRSQHG
;
A
#
# COMPACT_ATOMS: atom_id res chain seq x y z
N GLN A 1 -18.31 13.27 -9.60
CA GLN A 1 -18.03 13.00 -8.17
C GLN A 1 -17.89 11.49 -7.99
N THR A 2 -16.68 11.06 -7.84
CA THR A 2 -16.45 9.71 -7.34
C THR A 2 -16.80 9.71 -5.86
N GLU A 3 -17.90 9.07 -5.53
CA GLU A 3 -18.19 8.78 -4.13
C GLU A 3 -17.04 7.93 -3.60
N ILE A 4 -16.29 8.46 -2.67
CA ILE A 4 -15.28 7.69 -1.98
C ILE A 4 -16.06 6.65 -1.17
N ASN A 5 -15.99 5.40 -1.62
CA ASN A 5 -16.55 4.31 -0.85
C ASN A 5 -15.85 4.30 0.51
N PRO A 6 -16.56 4.56 1.62
CA PRO A 6 -15.91 4.64 2.94
C PRO A 6 -15.32 3.30 3.39
N ARG A 7 -15.60 2.23 2.67
CA ARG A 7 -15.04 0.90 2.91
C ARG A 7 -13.92 0.52 1.93
N ALA A 8 -13.52 1.44 1.05
CA ALA A 8 -12.41 1.18 0.12
C ALA A 8 -11.10 1.00 0.91
N LEU A 9 -10.36 -0.05 0.56
CA LEU A 9 -9.10 -0.38 1.22
C LEU A 9 -7.93 0.05 0.35
N THR A 10 -6.95 0.68 0.98
CA THR A 10 -5.75 1.18 0.31
C THR A 10 -4.49 0.64 1.01
N VAL A 11 -3.59 0.09 0.22
CA VAL A 11 -2.23 -0.22 0.68
C VAL A 11 -1.25 0.61 -0.14
N ALA A 12 -0.43 1.37 0.55
CA ALA A 12 0.68 2.10 -0.05
C ALA A 12 1.99 1.45 0.35
N PHE A 13 2.91 1.34 -0.58
CA PHE A 13 4.20 0.72 -0.31
C PHE A 13 5.32 1.48 -1.01
N SER A 14 6.48 1.49 -0.36
CA SER A 14 7.68 2.10 -0.93
C SER A 14 8.21 1.23 -2.07
N VAL A 15 8.44 1.84 -3.23
CA VAL A 15 8.96 1.11 -4.40
C VAL A 15 10.43 0.75 -4.22
N THR A 16 10.82 -0.41 -4.76
CA THR A 16 12.19 -0.92 -4.70
C THR A 16 12.72 -1.21 -6.10
N LYS A 17 14.04 -1.42 -6.23
CA LYS A 17 14.68 -1.72 -7.53
C LYS A 17 14.43 -3.13 -8.03
N SER A 18 13.95 -4.02 -7.17
CA SER A 18 13.72 -5.42 -7.53
C SER A 18 12.33 -5.62 -8.15
N ASP A 19 12.00 -6.83 -8.55
CA ASP A 19 10.68 -7.24 -9.00
C ASP A 19 9.71 -7.50 -7.84
N LYS A 20 10.09 -7.20 -6.61
CA LYS A 20 9.22 -7.31 -5.43
C LYS A 20 7.94 -6.47 -5.53
N PRO A 21 7.94 -5.24 -6.12
CA PRO A 21 6.69 -4.54 -6.37
C PRO A 21 5.69 -5.34 -7.20
N ASP A 22 6.14 -6.11 -8.18
CA ASP A 22 5.28 -6.96 -9.01
C ASP A 22 4.53 -7.99 -8.15
N LEU A 23 5.24 -8.62 -7.22
CA LEU A 23 4.64 -9.58 -6.27
C LEU A 23 3.62 -8.90 -5.36
N VAL A 24 3.92 -7.71 -4.87
CA VAL A 24 3.00 -6.94 -4.03
C VAL A 24 1.71 -6.62 -4.77
N ILE A 25 1.82 -6.14 -6.01
CA ILE A 25 0.65 -5.84 -6.86
C ILE A 25 -0.21 -7.09 -7.04
N GLN A 26 0.41 -8.22 -7.39
CA GLN A 26 -0.28 -9.49 -7.60
C GLN A 26 -1.04 -9.92 -6.33
N LYS A 27 -0.38 -9.93 -5.20
CA LYS A 27 -0.97 -10.43 -3.95
C LYS A 27 -2.04 -9.50 -3.41
N LEU A 28 -1.84 -8.20 -3.47
CA LEU A 28 -2.87 -7.24 -3.05
C LEU A 28 -4.11 -7.32 -3.93
N THR A 29 -3.94 -7.59 -5.22
CA THR A 29 -5.06 -7.82 -6.13
C THR A 29 -5.85 -9.07 -5.73
N GLU A 30 -5.16 -10.18 -5.46
CA GLU A 30 -5.80 -11.43 -5.01
C GLU A 30 -6.58 -11.23 -3.71
N LEU A 31 -6.08 -10.37 -2.83
CA LEU A 31 -6.72 -10.07 -1.54
C LEU A 31 -7.92 -9.13 -1.64
N GLY A 32 -8.15 -8.53 -2.80
CA GLY A 32 -9.27 -7.62 -2.99
C GLY A 32 -9.05 -6.20 -2.48
N ILE A 33 -7.80 -5.75 -2.44
CA ILE A 33 -7.49 -4.36 -2.12
C ILE A 33 -7.97 -3.46 -3.25
N ASP A 34 -8.62 -2.36 -2.92
CA ASP A 34 -9.26 -1.47 -3.90
C ASP A 34 -8.27 -0.50 -4.55
N HIS A 35 -7.34 0.03 -3.76
CA HIS A 35 -6.36 1.01 -4.22
C HIS A 35 -4.95 0.59 -3.82
N ILE A 36 -4.04 0.60 -4.77
CA ILE A 36 -2.62 0.30 -4.54
C ILE A 36 -1.81 1.52 -4.94
N VAL A 37 -1.02 2.05 -4.01
CA VAL A 37 -0.29 3.29 -4.20
C VAL A 37 1.22 3.05 -4.02
N PRO A 38 1.99 3.01 -5.12
CA PRO A 38 3.44 2.99 -5.01
C PRO A 38 3.95 4.35 -4.57
N ILE A 39 4.88 4.40 -3.64
CA ILE A 39 5.43 5.67 -3.11
C ILE A 39 6.95 5.66 -3.21
N ILE A 40 7.51 6.81 -3.57
CA ILE A 40 8.93 7.07 -3.43
C ILE A 40 9.13 7.75 -2.07
N THR A 41 9.99 7.17 -1.24
CA THR A 41 10.31 7.70 0.09
C THR A 41 11.78 8.09 0.15
N GLU A 42 12.18 8.85 1.16
CA GLU A 42 13.56 9.35 1.27
C GLU A 42 14.60 8.22 1.29
N ARG A 43 14.26 7.09 1.93
CA ARG A 43 15.16 5.94 2.03
C ARG A 43 14.90 4.88 0.96
N SER A 44 14.02 5.15 0.00
CA SER A 44 13.92 4.33 -1.21
C SER A 44 15.19 4.48 -2.03
N ILE A 45 15.79 3.36 -2.43
CA ILE A 45 16.99 3.38 -3.27
C ILE A 45 16.64 3.65 -4.74
N VAL A 46 15.37 3.80 -5.03
CA VAL A 46 14.85 3.97 -6.39
C VAL A 46 14.72 5.45 -6.71
N ARG A 47 15.30 5.84 -7.84
CA ARG A 47 15.09 7.16 -8.43
C ARG A 47 14.48 6.95 -9.81
N TRP A 48 13.19 7.15 -9.91
CA TRP A 48 12.49 7.00 -11.17
C TRP A 48 12.12 8.35 -11.74
N ASP A 49 12.46 8.55 -13.02
CA ASP A 49 11.90 9.66 -13.79
C ASP A 49 10.45 9.34 -14.20
N SER A 50 9.79 10.31 -14.82
CA SER A 50 8.39 10.16 -15.22
C SER A 50 8.18 9.05 -16.25
N ASP A 51 9.13 8.83 -17.16
CA ASP A 51 9.03 7.78 -18.18
C ASP A 51 9.10 6.39 -17.56
N LYS A 52 10.01 6.18 -16.61
CA LYS A 52 10.14 4.91 -15.90
C LYS A 52 8.92 4.65 -15.02
N GLY A 53 8.41 5.66 -14.36
CA GLY A 53 7.19 5.57 -13.57
C GLY A 53 6.01 5.17 -14.43
N ALA A 54 5.84 5.77 -15.60
CA ALA A 54 4.76 5.45 -16.53
C ALA A 54 4.86 4.01 -17.06
N LYS A 55 6.06 3.55 -17.40
CA LYS A 55 6.27 2.15 -17.87
C LYS A 55 5.94 1.14 -16.79
N ASN A 56 6.34 1.38 -15.56
CA ASN A 56 6.02 0.50 -14.44
C ASN A 56 4.53 0.49 -14.14
N GLN A 57 3.86 1.63 -14.23
CA GLN A 57 2.43 1.74 -14.02
C GLN A 57 1.65 0.88 -15.04
N VAL A 58 2.03 0.91 -16.30
CA VAL A 58 1.43 0.06 -17.34
C VAL A 58 1.66 -1.42 -17.03
N ARG A 59 2.86 -1.79 -16.64
CA ARG A 59 3.21 -3.17 -16.25
C ARG A 59 2.39 -3.64 -15.05
N TRP A 60 2.31 -2.83 -14.01
CA TRP A 60 1.56 -3.18 -12.80
C TRP A 60 0.05 -3.29 -13.07
N GLN A 61 -0.48 -2.43 -13.92
CA GLN A 61 -1.89 -2.52 -14.31
C GLN A 61 -2.19 -3.84 -15.02
N LYS A 62 -1.26 -4.31 -15.86
CA LYS A 62 -1.37 -5.61 -16.51
C LYS A 62 -1.30 -6.76 -15.50
N ILE A 63 -0.37 -6.71 -14.55
CA ILE A 63 -0.24 -7.72 -13.49
C ILE A 63 -1.53 -7.78 -12.65
N ALA A 64 -2.09 -6.63 -12.29
CA ALA A 64 -3.33 -6.56 -11.55
C ALA A 64 -4.49 -7.20 -12.33
N ARG A 65 -4.60 -6.92 -13.60
CA ARG A 65 -5.62 -7.53 -14.47
C ARG A 65 -5.51 -9.05 -14.52
N GLU A 66 -4.31 -9.55 -14.73
CA GLU A 66 -4.05 -11.00 -14.79
C GLU A 66 -4.35 -11.67 -13.45
N ALA A 67 -3.94 -11.06 -12.34
CA ALA A 67 -4.21 -11.57 -11.00
C ALA A 67 -5.71 -11.57 -10.68
N ALA A 68 -6.44 -10.53 -11.08
CA ALA A 68 -7.89 -10.47 -10.91
C ALA A 68 -8.59 -11.59 -11.69
N MET A 69 -8.15 -11.85 -12.91
CA MET A 69 -8.69 -12.93 -13.72
C MET A 69 -8.41 -14.30 -13.09
N GLN A 70 -7.20 -14.54 -12.58
CA GLN A 70 -6.83 -15.81 -11.95
C GLN A 70 -7.59 -16.06 -10.65
N SER A 71 -7.84 -15.02 -9.87
CA SER A 71 -8.59 -15.13 -8.61
C SER A 71 -10.09 -15.04 -8.78
N ARG A 72 -10.57 -14.94 -10.02
CA ARG A 72 -11.99 -14.77 -10.37
C ARG A 72 -12.62 -13.55 -9.69
N SER A 73 -11.81 -12.52 -9.47
CA SER A 73 -12.30 -11.27 -8.90
C SER A 73 -13.14 -10.52 -9.94
N VAL A 74 -14.24 -9.96 -9.48
CA VAL A 74 -15.07 -9.08 -10.32
C VAL A 74 -14.54 -7.66 -10.39
N PHE A 75 -13.53 -7.34 -9.58
CA PHE A 75 -12.93 -6.02 -9.50
C PHE A 75 -11.44 -6.08 -9.80
N ILE A 76 -10.97 -5.06 -10.51
CA ILE A 76 -9.55 -4.83 -10.71
C ILE A 76 -9.18 -3.63 -9.85
N PRO A 77 -8.13 -3.72 -9.00
CA PRO A 77 -7.74 -2.57 -8.19
C PRO A 77 -7.27 -1.42 -9.05
N THR A 78 -7.40 -0.21 -8.52
CA THR A 78 -6.79 0.97 -9.13
C THR A 78 -5.34 1.03 -8.71
N ILE A 79 -4.43 0.93 -9.67
CA ILE A 79 -3.00 1.17 -9.44
C ILE A 79 -2.76 2.65 -9.70
N HIS A 80 -2.46 3.39 -8.64
CA HIS A 80 -2.24 4.82 -8.74
C HIS A 80 -0.86 5.13 -9.34
N ASP A 81 -0.72 6.32 -9.88
CA ASP A 81 0.59 6.82 -10.29
C ASP A 81 1.54 6.84 -9.10
N VAL A 82 2.83 6.68 -9.35
CA VAL A 82 3.84 6.69 -8.30
C VAL A 82 3.77 8.02 -7.53
N CYS A 83 3.48 7.94 -6.25
CA CYS A 83 3.42 9.10 -5.38
C CYS A 83 4.85 9.58 -5.07
N PRO A 84 5.18 10.85 -5.30
CA PRO A 84 6.56 11.30 -5.20
C PRO A 84 7.10 11.46 -3.78
N SER A 85 6.21 11.51 -2.78
CA SER A 85 6.64 11.71 -1.39
C SER A 85 5.56 11.31 -0.40
N ILE A 86 5.94 11.12 0.86
CA ILE A 86 4.98 10.91 1.96
C ILE A 86 4.13 12.15 2.18
N GLU A 87 4.69 13.34 2.02
CA GLU A 87 3.92 14.59 2.16
C GLU A 87 2.72 14.62 1.21
N ASN A 88 2.94 14.28 -0.05
CA ASN A 88 1.86 14.23 -1.04
C ASN A 88 0.84 13.15 -0.70
N PHE A 89 1.30 12.00 -0.20
CA PHE A 89 0.42 10.92 0.18
C PHE A 89 -0.48 11.30 1.36
N VAL A 90 0.08 11.92 2.38
CA VAL A 90 -0.67 12.37 3.57
C VAL A 90 -1.72 13.41 3.21
N GLU A 91 -1.41 14.32 2.28
CA GLU A 91 -2.40 15.29 1.78
C GLU A 91 -3.63 14.60 1.17
N SER A 92 -3.42 13.51 0.44
CA SER A 92 -4.50 12.80 -0.26
C SER A 92 -5.28 11.85 0.65
N TYR A 93 -4.63 11.18 1.59
CA TYR A 93 -5.23 10.11 2.39
C TYR A 93 -5.44 10.46 3.85
N GLY A 94 -4.80 11.53 4.32
CA GLY A 94 -5.05 12.22 5.59
C GLY A 94 -5.30 11.34 6.82
N PRO A 95 -6.41 11.61 7.55
CA PRO A 95 -6.60 11.06 8.89
C PRO A 95 -6.92 9.56 8.93
N HIS A 96 -7.16 8.92 7.80
CA HIS A 96 -7.56 7.51 7.73
C HIS A 96 -6.39 6.56 7.49
N LEU A 97 -5.17 7.08 7.41
CA LEU A 97 -3.98 6.27 7.19
C LEU A 97 -3.28 5.92 8.49
N ALA A 98 -2.64 4.77 8.48
CA ALA A 98 -1.72 4.36 9.53
C ALA A 98 -0.45 3.80 8.88
N VAL A 99 0.68 4.03 9.53
CA VAL A 99 1.95 3.45 9.09
C VAL A 99 2.17 2.11 9.80
N ALA A 100 2.62 1.12 9.06
CA ALA A 100 2.99 -0.17 9.62
C ALA A 100 4.28 -0.02 10.44
N ASP A 101 4.21 -0.36 11.73
CA ASP A 101 5.31 -0.23 12.68
C ASP A 101 5.20 -1.37 13.70
N PRO A 102 6.27 -2.17 13.91
CA PRO A 102 6.22 -3.25 14.91
C PRO A 102 5.84 -2.80 16.32
N GLU A 103 6.12 -1.54 16.66
CA GLU A 103 5.77 -0.95 17.97
C GLU A 103 4.40 -0.25 17.97
N GLY A 104 3.65 -0.36 16.88
CA GLY A 104 2.34 0.28 16.75
C GLY A 104 1.24 -0.42 17.53
N GLU A 105 0.09 0.22 17.54
CA GLU A 105 -1.13 -0.32 18.15
C GLU A 105 -1.72 -1.46 17.30
N ALA A 106 -2.60 -2.24 17.91
CA ALA A 106 -3.37 -3.24 17.16
C ALA A 106 -4.28 -2.53 16.14
N PRO A 107 -4.37 -3.04 14.90
CA PRO A 107 -5.31 -2.49 13.91
C PRO A 107 -6.76 -2.66 14.38
N ASP A 108 -7.62 -1.72 13.98
CA ASP A 108 -9.04 -1.77 14.29
C ASP A 108 -9.89 -1.54 13.03
N ALA A 109 -11.21 -1.69 13.19
CA ALA A 109 -12.17 -1.63 12.09
C ALA A 109 -12.26 -0.26 11.39
N GLY A 110 -11.82 0.81 12.04
CA GLY A 110 -11.79 2.14 11.44
C GLY A 110 -10.64 2.37 10.48
N LEU A 111 -9.74 1.40 10.36
CA LEU A 111 -8.56 1.50 9.53
C LEU A 111 -8.88 1.11 8.09
N SER A 112 -8.59 1.99 7.15
CA SER A 112 -8.82 1.74 5.71
C SER A 112 -7.56 1.85 4.86
N THR A 113 -6.49 2.46 5.38
CA THR A 113 -5.26 2.71 4.64
C THR A 113 -4.04 2.39 5.50
N ILE A 114 -3.17 1.53 4.99
CA ILE A 114 -1.88 1.22 5.63
C ILE A 114 -0.75 1.58 4.67
N VAL A 115 0.28 2.24 5.21
CA VAL A 115 1.50 2.59 4.49
C VAL A 115 2.64 1.72 4.98
N VAL A 116 3.35 1.10 4.05
CA VAL A 116 4.49 0.23 4.34
C VAL A 116 5.76 0.86 3.78
N GLY A 117 6.76 1.03 4.63
CA GLY A 117 8.02 1.66 4.26
C GLY A 117 9.03 0.71 3.62
N PRO A 118 10.14 1.28 3.13
CA PRO A 118 11.25 0.49 2.60
C PRO A 118 11.99 -0.24 3.72
N GLU A 119 12.94 -1.09 3.36
CA GLU A 119 13.75 -1.84 4.33
C GLU A 119 14.49 -0.92 5.32
N GLY A 120 14.93 0.25 4.86
CA GLY A 120 15.55 1.27 5.73
C GLY A 120 14.57 2.06 6.59
N GLY A 121 13.28 1.83 6.47
CA GLY A 121 12.22 2.52 7.21
C GLY A 121 11.96 3.93 6.69
N PHE A 122 11.12 4.64 7.41
CA PHE A 122 10.83 6.05 7.17
C PHE A 122 11.78 6.93 8.00
N THR A 123 12.05 8.13 7.51
CA THR A 123 12.77 9.14 8.30
C THR A 123 11.89 9.64 9.43
N HIS A 124 12.48 10.31 10.42
CA HIS A 124 11.71 10.94 11.51
C HIS A 124 10.72 11.97 10.97
N GLN A 125 11.12 12.73 9.95
CA GLN A 125 10.26 13.74 9.34
C GLN A 125 9.04 13.09 8.67
N GLU A 126 9.25 11.98 7.96
CA GLU A 126 8.15 11.21 7.35
C GLU A 126 7.22 10.63 8.41
N MET A 127 7.78 10.03 9.48
CA MET A 127 6.99 9.47 10.57
C MET A 127 6.16 10.53 11.30
N ASP A 128 6.69 11.73 11.47
CA ASP A 128 5.97 12.84 12.12
C ASP A 128 4.72 13.27 11.34
N LEU A 129 4.70 13.04 10.03
CA LEU A 129 3.53 13.33 9.20
C LEU A 129 2.42 12.29 9.35
N MET A 130 2.74 11.10 9.85
CA MET A 130 1.81 9.97 9.98
C MET A 130 1.55 9.71 11.46
N THR A 131 0.41 10.19 11.95
CA THR A 131 0.13 10.22 13.40
C THR A 131 -0.26 8.88 13.99
N ARG A 132 -0.70 7.93 13.14
CA ARG A 132 -1.15 6.62 13.63
C ARG A 132 -0.17 5.53 13.19
N ARG A 133 0.17 4.65 14.12
CA ARG A 133 1.05 3.50 13.90
C ARG A 133 0.30 2.23 14.26
N VAL A 134 0.37 1.23 13.39
CA VAL A 134 -0.27 -0.06 13.61
C VAL A 134 0.74 -1.19 13.45
N SER A 135 0.66 -2.18 14.32
CA SER A 135 1.47 -3.38 14.23
C SER A 135 0.82 -4.40 13.31
N LEU A 136 1.64 -5.10 12.55
CA LEU A 136 1.21 -6.23 11.73
C LEU A 136 1.57 -7.54 12.44
N PRO A 137 0.86 -8.65 12.16
CA PRO A 137 1.20 -9.95 12.73
C PRO A 137 2.62 -10.38 12.34
N GLY A 138 3.26 -11.09 13.24
CA GLY A 138 4.62 -11.60 13.04
C GLY A 138 5.67 -10.71 13.69
N GLY A 139 6.93 -10.96 13.39
CA GLY A 139 8.05 -10.18 13.89
C GLY A 139 8.41 -9.03 12.97
N ILE A 140 9.71 -8.84 12.75
CA ILE A 140 10.20 -7.87 11.78
C ILE A 140 10.02 -8.49 10.38
N LEU A 141 9.15 -7.88 9.58
CA LEU A 141 8.81 -8.37 8.25
C LEU A 141 9.63 -7.64 7.18
N ARG A 142 9.96 -8.34 6.09
CA ARG A 142 10.46 -7.68 4.88
C ARG A 142 9.35 -6.79 4.31
N ALA A 143 9.73 -5.76 3.57
CA ALA A 143 8.78 -4.78 3.03
C ALA A 143 7.66 -5.43 2.21
N GLU A 144 7.98 -6.37 1.32
CA GLU A 144 6.98 -7.09 0.52
C GLU A 144 6.05 -7.95 1.37
N THR A 145 6.56 -8.58 2.41
CA THR A 145 5.74 -9.36 3.36
C THR A 145 4.83 -8.44 4.16
N ALA A 146 5.36 -7.31 4.61
CA ALA A 146 4.56 -6.32 5.35
C ALA A 146 3.42 -5.77 4.49
N ALA A 147 3.66 -5.51 3.21
CA ALA A 147 2.62 -5.03 2.30
C ALA A 147 1.49 -6.05 2.13
N VAL A 148 1.83 -7.33 1.96
CA VAL A 148 0.84 -8.41 1.85
C VAL A 148 0.10 -8.59 3.18
N ALA A 149 0.81 -8.56 4.31
CA ALA A 149 0.22 -8.67 5.65
C ALA A 149 -0.76 -7.51 5.91
N ALA A 150 -0.41 -6.30 5.49
CA ALA A 150 -1.30 -5.14 5.57
C ALA A 150 -2.60 -5.38 4.80
N GLY A 151 -2.49 -5.92 3.60
CA GLY A 151 -3.65 -6.29 2.79
C GLY A 151 -4.55 -7.32 3.46
N VAL A 152 -3.97 -8.38 4.02
CA VAL A 152 -4.72 -9.41 4.76
C VAL A 152 -5.44 -8.79 5.95
N MET A 153 -4.73 -7.95 6.72
CA MET A 153 -5.30 -7.33 7.91
C MET A 153 -6.49 -6.44 7.56
N LEU A 154 -6.35 -5.59 6.55
CA LEU A 154 -7.43 -4.70 6.12
C LEU A 154 -8.66 -5.48 5.62
N THR A 155 -8.45 -6.49 4.81
CA THR A 155 -9.56 -7.31 4.28
C THR A 155 -10.25 -8.11 5.38
N TYR A 156 -9.48 -8.62 6.34
CA TYR A 156 -10.03 -9.31 7.50
C TYR A 156 -10.92 -8.37 8.34
N LEU A 157 -10.41 -7.20 8.68
CA LEU A 157 -11.16 -6.21 9.48
C LEU A 157 -12.44 -5.76 8.77
N ARG A 158 -12.37 -5.53 7.45
CA ARG A 158 -13.55 -5.18 6.67
C ARG A 158 -14.61 -6.29 6.70
N SER A 159 -14.18 -7.55 6.59
CA SER A 159 -15.10 -8.70 6.58
C SER A 159 -15.82 -8.89 7.93
N GLN A 160 -15.21 -8.48 9.03
CA GLN A 160 -15.80 -8.59 10.36
C GLN A 160 -16.89 -7.53 10.62
N HIS A 161 -16.89 -6.43 9.88
CA HIS A 161 -17.77 -5.27 10.11
C HIS A 161 -18.60 -4.90 8.87
N GLY A 162 -18.56 -5.77 7.86
CA GLY A 162 -19.26 -5.55 6.60
C GLY A 162 -20.68 -6.18 6.52
#